data_9814585b7d675fc49c9cb995d5134698
#
_entry.id   9814585b7d675fc49c9cb995d5134698
#
_cell.length_a   1.000
_cell.length_b   1.000
_cell.length_c   1.000
_cell.angle_alpha   90.00
_cell.angle_beta   90.00
_cell.angle_gamma   90.00
#
_symmetry.space_group_name_H-M   'P 1'
#
loop_
_entity.id
_entity.type
_entity.pdbx_description
1 polymer ?
#
loop_
_entity_poly.entity_id
_entity_poly.type
_entity_poly.pdbx_seq_one_letter_code
_entity_poly.pdbx_strand_id
1 'polypeptide(L)'
;VTGVQTCALPILGRSWYKGSETYTSPYFVTDPDFTEYNVDDRYSWVKAPAYDGKPMEAGSMARIFAAYVRGVPFIKEQVDAVLGILGAKPGDLAAFQSTLGRTAIRQIETIYIANLMVEWVNELAEAIKGGDSEYFREPARLTGEGTGFWEAPRGALYHSEKVVDGKIEGYQIIIPSTWNLAPINGDGEHGPL
;
A
#
# COMPACT_ATOMS: atom_id res chain seq x y z
N VAL A 1 -7.53 9.83 -0.09
CA VAL A 1 -6.13 9.69 0.33
C VAL A 1 -5.93 10.10 1.78
N THR A 2 -6.73 11.04 2.30
CA THR A 2 -6.68 11.48 3.71
C THR A 2 -7.26 10.47 4.71
N GLY A 3 -8.01 9.45 4.25
CA GLY A 3 -8.64 8.46 5.12
C GLY A 3 -7.67 7.43 5.75
N VAL A 4 -6.50 7.20 5.14
CA VAL A 4 -5.53 6.23 5.66
C VAL A 4 -4.91 6.69 6.98
N GLN A 5 -4.81 8.00 7.17
CA GLN A 5 -4.17 8.59 8.33
C GLN A 5 -5.03 8.54 9.62
N THR A 6 -6.34 8.53 9.46
CA THR A 6 -7.28 8.62 10.58
C THR A 6 -7.92 7.29 10.98
N CYS A 7 -7.80 6.26 10.15
CA CYS A 7 -8.49 4.98 10.35
C CYS A 7 -7.55 3.76 10.41
N ALA A 8 -6.23 3.95 10.35
CA ALA A 8 -5.29 2.84 10.43
C ALA A 8 -5.02 2.47 11.90
N LEU A 9 -5.90 1.71 12.49
CA LEU A 9 -5.63 1.04 13.75
C LEU A 9 -4.80 -0.21 13.49
N PRO A 10 -3.74 -0.47 14.26
CA PRO A 10 -2.94 -1.67 14.06
C PRO A 10 -3.73 -2.92 14.43
N ILE A 11 -3.68 -3.93 13.56
CA ILE A 11 -4.18 -5.27 13.86
C ILE A 11 -3.14 -5.96 14.72
N LEU A 12 -3.41 -6.15 15.99
CA LEU A 12 -2.50 -6.74 16.96
C LEU A 12 -3.01 -8.07 17.54
N GLY A 13 -4.22 -8.47 17.24
CA GLY A 13 -4.89 -9.61 17.87
C GLY A 13 -4.08 -10.91 17.87
N ARG A 14 -3.30 -11.16 16.81
CA ARG A 14 -2.44 -12.35 16.65
C ARG A 14 -0.94 -12.00 16.60
N SER A 15 -0.59 -10.77 16.95
CA SER A 15 0.80 -10.33 17.03
C SER A 15 1.37 -10.57 18.43
N TRP A 16 2.67 -10.87 18.51
CA TRP A 16 3.40 -10.95 19.77
C TRP A 16 3.66 -9.59 20.42
N TYR A 17 3.40 -8.49 19.70
CA TYR A 17 3.50 -7.18 20.33
C TYR A 17 2.36 -6.98 21.32
N LYS A 18 2.71 -6.49 22.50
CA LYS A 18 1.72 -5.90 23.42
C LYS A 18 1.36 -4.52 22.89
N GLY A 19 0.17 -4.14 23.06
CA GLY A 19 -0.23 -2.78 22.79
C GLY A 19 -1.73 -2.67 22.74
N SER A 20 -2.19 -1.47 23.01
CA SER A 20 -3.57 -1.14 22.73
C SER A 20 -3.76 -1.18 21.21
N GLU A 21 -4.87 -1.68 20.76
CA GLU A 21 -5.35 -1.54 19.38
C GLU A 21 -5.61 -0.06 19.03
N THR A 22 -5.23 0.84 19.92
CA THR A 22 -5.37 2.28 19.75
C THR A 22 -4.26 2.82 18.85
N TYR A 23 -4.64 3.78 18.06
CA TYR A 23 -3.80 4.59 17.20
C TYR A 23 -2.48 4.97 17.88
N THR A 24 -1.39 4.59 17.26
CA THR A 24 -0.07 5.09 17.63
C THR A 24 0.19 6.41 16.92
N SER A 25 0.84 7.35 17.62
CA SER A 25 1.26 8.60 17.02
C SER A 25 1.89 8.38 15.63
N PRO A 26 1.56 9.20 14.62
CA PRO A 26 2.13 9.04 13.28
C PRO A 26 3.66 9.14 13.25
N TYR A 27 4.28 9.63 14.32
CA TYR A 27 5.73 9.90 14.35
C TYR A 27 6.51 8.95 15.26
N PHE A 28 5.84 8.21 16.13
CA PHE A 28 6.52 7.36 17.10
C PHE A 28 6.02 5.94 17.00
N VAL A 29 6.94 5.04 16.76
CA VAL A 29 6.74 3.65 17.10
C VAL A 29 6.75 3.62 18.63
N THR A 30 5.67 3.20 19.25
CA THR A 30 5.71 2.79 20.65
C THR A 30 6.80 1.73 20.79
N ASP A 31 7.61 1.85 21.83
CA ASP A 31 8.59 0.82 22.15
C ASP A 31 7.91 -0.56 22.04
N PRO A 32 8.47 -1.47 21.25
CA PRO A 32 7.86 -2.76 21.06
C PRO A 32 7.91 -3.51 22.39
N ASP A 33 6.80 -3.51 23.07
CA ASP A 33 6.63 -4.39 24.24
C ASP A 33 6.11 -5.73 23.72
N PHE A 34 6.71 -6.82 24.20
CA PHE A 34 6.43 -8.17 23.75
C PHE A 34 5.56 -8.93 24.74
N THR A 35 4.73 -9.81 24.21
CA THR A 35 4.18 -10.91 24.98
C THR A 35 5.20 -12.04 25.05
N GLU A 36 4.98 -13.00 25.95
CA GLU A 36 5.76 -14.23 25.95
C GLU A 36 5.57 -15.01 24.63
N TYR A 37 6.63 -15.69 24.17
CA TYR A 37 6.62 -16.42 22.89
C TYR A 37 5.60 -17.55 22.80
N ASN A 38 5.23 -18.14 23.93
CA ASN A 38 4.36 -19.31 24.00
C ASN A 38 2.90 -18.97 24.30
N VAL A 39 2.46 -17.79 23.88
CA VAL A 39 1.05 -17.44 24.01
C VAL A 39 0.30 -18.15 22.90
N ASP A 40 -0.55 -19.09 23.26
CA ASP A 40 -1.52 -19.70 22.36
C ASP A 40 -2.24 -18.62 21.56
N ASP A 41 -2.50 -18.86 20.31
CA ASP A 41 -3.15 -17.94 19.37
C ASP A 41 -2.31 -16.80 18.77
N ARG A 42 -1.08 -16.59 19.15
CA ARG A 42 -0.20 -15.57 18.55
C ARG A 42 0.82 -16.20 17.64
N TYR A 43 1.00 -15.64 16.44
CA TYR A 43 1.87 -16.22 15.42
C TYR A 43 2.61 -15.19 14.56
N SER A 44 2.47 -13.90 14.83
CA SER A 44 2.99 -12.86 13.94
C SER A 44 3.75 -11.78 14.70
N TRP A 45 4.77 -11.23 14.06
CA TRP A 45 5.47 -10.00 14.47
C TRP A 45 4.96 -8.75 13.73
N VAL A 46 3.92 -8.89 12.94
CA VAL A 46 3.40 -7.78 12.13
C VAL A 46 2.42 -6.95 12.96
N LYS A 47 2.62 -5.63 12.94
CA LYS A 47 1.63 -4.64 13.31
C LYS A 47 1.00 -4.15 12.02
N ALA A 48 -0.03 -4.79 11.55
CA ALA A 48 -0.67 -4.44 10.31
C ALA A 48 -1.62 -3.24 10.50
N PRO A 49 -1.64 -2.31 9.54
CA PRO A 49 -2.68 -1.30 9.53
C PRO A 49 -4.02 -1.93 9.17
N ALA A 50 -5.10 -1.31 9.62
CA ALA A 50 -6.46 -1.67 9.26
C ALA A 50 -7.19 -0.45 8.71
N TYR A 51 -8.11 -0.67 7.80
CA TYR A 51 -9.03 0.36 7.35
C TYR A 51 -10.42 0.04 7.91
N ASP A 52 -10.95 0.93 8.71
CA ASP A 52 -12.23 0.72 9.40
C ASP A 52 -12.27 -0.61 10.18
N GLY A 53 -11.17 -0.92 10.90
CA GLY A 53 -11.01 -2.14 11.68
C GLY A 53 -10.74 -3.41 10.87
N LYS A 54 -10.73 -3.34 9.53
CA LYS A 54 -10.64 -4.50 8.65
C LYS A 54 -9.26 -4.65 8.04
N PRO A 55 -8.77 -5.90 7.88
CA PRO A 55 -7.60 -6.18 7.05
C PRO A 55 -7.86 -5.78 5.60
N MET A 56 -6.88 -5.17 4.95
CA MET A 56 -7.01 -4.70 3.57
C MET A 56 -5.87 -5.21 2.72
N GLU A 57 -6.21 -5.65 1.50
CA GLU A 57 -5.22 -5.93 0.48
C GLU A 57 -4.79 -4.64 -0.21
N ALA A 58 -3.48 -4.43 -0.31
CA ALA A 58 -2.87 -3.34 -1.06
C ALA A 58 -2.11 -3.88 -2.27
N GLY A 59 -1.94 -3.07 -3.30
CA GLY A 59 -1.14 -3.44 -4.48
C GLY A 59 -1.92 -3.47 -5.78
N SER A 60 -1.43 -4.27 -6.70
CA SER A 60 -1.94 -4.34 -8.08
C SER A 60 -3.45 -4.56 -8.14
N MET A 61 -3.98 -5.48 -7.31
CA MET A 61 -5.42 -5.74 -7.29
C MET A 61 -6.22 -4.50 -6.89
N ALA A 62 -5.82 -3.82 -5.81
CA ALA A 62 -6.51 -2.62 -5.35
C ALA A 62 -6.46 -1.50 -6.41
N ARG A 63 -5.29 -1.29 -7.04
CA ARG A 63 -5.12 -0.27 -8.09
C ARG A 63 -5.93 -0.57 -9.33
N ILE A 64 -5.84 -1.78 -9.83
CA ILE A 64 -6.55 -2.19 -11.04
C ILE A 64 -8.07 -2.17 -10.83
N PHE A 65 -8.56 -2.64 -9.68
CA PHE A 65 -9.98 -2.57 -9.36
C PHE A 65 -10.47 -1.13 -9.23
N ALA A 66 -9.70 -0.27 -8.58
CA ALA A 66 -10.02 1.16 -8.51
C ALA A 66 -10.05 1.81 -9.90
N ALA A 67 -9.10 1.48 -10.78
CA ALA A 67 -9.05 1.97 -12.14
C ALA A 67 -10.21 1.41 -13.00
N TYR A 68 -10.55 0.14 -12.81
CA TYR A 68 -11.70 -0.48 -13.48
C TYR A 68 -13.01 0.21 -13.13
N VAL A 69 -13.26 0.42 -11.83
CA VAL A 69 -14.48 1.09 -11.34
C VAL A 69 -14.54 2.54 -11.81
N ARG A 70 -13.41 3.21 -11.93
CA ARG A 70 -13.30 4.57 -12.49
C ARG A 70 -13.47 4.61 -14.01
N GLY A 71 -13.55 3.47 -14.66
CA GLY A 71 -13.76 3.37 -16.09
C GLY A 71 -12.54 3.70 -16.95
N VAL A 72 -11.31 3.48 -16.44
CA VAL A 72 -10.08 3.63 -17.26
C VAL A 72 -10.14 2.68 -18.46
N PRO A 73 -10.19 3.18 -19.71
CA PRO A 73 -10.58 2.37 -20.86
C PRO A 73 -9.72 1.13 -21.07
N PHE A 74 -8.40 1.30 -21.07
CA PHE A 74 -7.46 0.18 -21.22
C PHE A 74 -7.64 -0.89 -20.13
N ILE A 75 -7.74 -0.46 -18.87
CA ILE A 75 -7.89 -1.38 -17.75
C ILE A 75 -9.22 -2.14 -17.85
N LYS A 76 -10.29 -1.44 -18.20
CA LYS A 76 -11.60 -2.05 -18.36
C LYS A 76 -11.60 -3.10 -19.45
N GLU A 77 -11.01 -2.80 -20.60
CA GLU A 77 -10.89 -3.75 -21.73
C GLU A 77 -10.10 -5.00 -21.31
N GLN A 78 -8.93 -4.85 -20.69
CA GLN A 78 -8.08 -5.98 -20.31
C GLN A 78 -8.71 -6.84 -19.23
N VAL A 79 -9.33 -6.22 -18.22
CA VAL A 79 -10.03 -6.94 -17.14
C VAL A 79 -11.22 -7.73 -17.70
N ASP A 80 -12.06 -7.11 -18.54
CA ASP A 80 -13.21 -7.77 -19.15
C ASP A 80 -12.78 -8.91 -20.09
N ALA A 81 -11.68 -8.76 -20.82
CA ALA A 81 -11.10 -9.83 -21.65
C ALA A 81 -10.68 -11.04 -20.81
N VAL A 82 -9.99 -10.83 -19.70
CA VAL A 82 -9.58 -11.92 -18.79
C VAL A 82 -10.80 -12.57 -18.13
N LEU A 83 -11.79 -11.80 -17.72
CA LEU A 83 -13.05 -12.34 -17.18
C LEU A 83 -13.75 -13.22 -18.23
N GLY A 84 -13.77 -12.82 -19.51
CA GLY A 84 -14.31 -13.62 -20.59
C GLY A 84 -13.58 -14.97 -20.75
N ILE A 85 -12.26 -14.99 -20.65
CA ILE A 85 -11.45 -16.22 -20.67
C ILE A 85 -11.79 -17.14 -19.50
N LEU A 86 -12.04 -16.58 -18.33
CA LEU A 86 -12.42 -17.30 -17.11
C LEU A 86 -13.90 -17.76 -17.13
N GLY A 87 -14.68 -17.39 -18.14
CA GLY A 87 -16.11 -17.67 -18.19
C GLY A 87 -16.94 -16.85 -17.20
N ALA A 88 -16.37 -15.78 -16.66
CA ALA A 88 -17.03 -14.84 -15.75
C ALA A 88 -17.68 -13.68 -16.52
N LYS A 89 -18.62 -13.00 -15.88
CA LYS A 89 -19.31 -11.85 -16.48
C LYS A 89 -18.44 -10.58 -16.31
N PRO A 90 -18.54 -9.60 -17.22
CA PRO A 90 -17.96 -8.29 -17.00
C PRO A 90 -18.36 -7.71 -15.63
N GLY A 91 -17.37 -7.21 -14.88
CA GLY A 91 -17.58 -6.67 -13.55
C GLY A 91 -17.55 -7.69 -12.40
N ASP A 92 -17.46 -8.98 -12.68
CA ASP A 92 -17.30 -10.02 -11.64
C ASP A 92 -15.86 -10.07 -11.13
N LEU A 93 -15.48 -9.05 -10.38
CA LEU A 93 -14.14 -8.92 -9.84
C LEU A 93 -13.78 -10.00 -8.80
N ALA A 94 -14.79 -10.68 -8.24
CA ALA A 94 -14.55 -11.78 -7.31
C ALA A 94 -13.82 -12.96 -7.96
N ALA A 95 -13.94 -13.14 -9.28
CA ALA A 95 -13.22 -14.16 -10.04
C ALA A 95 -11.67 -14.04 -9.92
N PHE A 96 -11.16 -12.86 -9.59
CA PHE A 96 -9.73 -12.63 -9.39
C PHE A 96 -9.25 -12.92 -7.97
N GLN A 97 -10.12 -13.23 -7.03
CA GLN A 97 -9.75 -13.49 -5.62
C GLN A 97 -9.12 -14.88 -5.45
N SER A 98 -8.02 -15.08 -6.15
CA SER A 98 -7.21 -16.30 -6.10
C SER A 98 -5.74 -15.96 -6.40
N THR A 99 -4.84 -16.89 -6.14
CA THR A 99 -3.41 -16.72 -6.49
C THR A 99 -3.21 -16.48 -7.98
N LEU A 100 -3.90 -17.23 -8.83
CA LEU A 100 -3.83 -17.05 -10.29
C LEU A 100 -4.49 -15.74 -10.72
N GLY A 101 -5.59 -15.37 -10.12
CA GLY A 101 -6.26 -14.10 -10.38
C GLY A 101 -5.37 -12.91 -10.04
N ARG A 102 -4.71 -12.93 -8.88
CA ARG A 102 -3.72 -11.90 -8.50
C ARG A 102 -2.55 -11.83 -9.48
N THR A 103 -2.11 -12.98 -10.00
CA THR A 103 -1.06 -13.01 -11.01
C THR A 103 -1.55 -12.40 -12.33
N ALA A 104 -2.74 -12.70 -12.78
CA ALA A 104 -3.33 -12.11 -13.98
C ALA A 104 -3.46 -10.58 -13.86
N ILE A 105 -3.94 -10.11 -12.72
CA ILE A 105 -4.04 -8.66 -12.45
C ILE A 105 -2.66 -7.96 -12.50
N ARG A 106 -1.61 -8.58 -11.95
CA ARG A 106 -0.25 -8.04 -12.05
C ARG A 106 0.23 -7.95 -13.50
N GLN A 107 -0.14 -8.91 -14.35
CA GLN A 107 0.21 -8.85 -15.78
C GLN A 107 -0.52 -7.68 -16.48
N ILE A 108 -1.80 -7.46 -16.20
CA ILE A 108 -2.55 -6.31 -16.72
C ILE A 108 -1.86 -5.00 -16.32
N GLU A 109 -1.50 -4.86 -15.04
CA GLU A 109 -0.79 -3.69 -14.56
C GLU A 109 0.58 -3.52 -15.23
N THR A 110 1.32 -4.60 -15.41
CA THR A 110 2.63 -4.59 -16.07
C THR A 110 2.53 -4.08 -17.50
N ILE A 111 1.56 -4.54 -18.28
CA ILE A 111 1.33 -4.08 -19.65
C ILE A 111 0.97 -2.60 -19.68
N TYR A 112 0.09 -2.18 -18.76
CA TYR A 112 -0.32 -0.78 -18.66
C TYR A 112 0.86 0.14 -18.35
N ILE A 113 1.69 -0.22 -17.36
CA ILE A 113 2.88 0.54 -17.00
C ILE A 113 3.92 0.54 -18.13
N ALA A 114 4.11 -0.59 -18.81
CA ALA A 114 5.03 -0.67 -19.94
C ALA A 114 4.65 0.31 -21.07
N ASN A 115 3.36 0.46 -21.34
CA ASN A 115 2.90 1.45 -22.31
C ASN A 115 3.17 2.89 -21.82
N LEU A 116 2.89 3.18 -20.55
CA LEU A 116 3.18 4.49 -19.94
C LEU A 116 4.68 4.82 -19.95
N MET A 117 5.55 3.83 -19.78
CA MET A 117 7.00 4.06 -19.83
C MET A 117 7.46 4.65 -21.17
N VAL A 118 6.85 4.27 -22.27
CA VAL A 118 7.13 4.86 -23.58
C VAL A 118 6.74 6.33 -23.61
N GLU A 119 5.59 6.67 -23.08
CA GLU A 119 5.12 8.06 -22.97
C GLU A 119 6.06 8.89 -22.08
N TRP A 120 6.41 8.40 -20.91
CA TRP A 120 7.30 9.09 -19.96
C TRP A 120 8.71 9.32 -20.52
N VAL A 121 9.25 8.36 -21.29
CA VAL A 121 10.56 8.56 -21.95
C VAL A 121 10.49 9.68 -22.99
N ASN A 122 9.39 9.76 -23.75
CA ASN A 122 9.20 10.84 -24.71
C ASN A 122 9.02 12.21 -24.00
N GLU A 123 8.22 12.26 -22.94
CA GLU A 123 8.05 13.47 -22.12
C GLU A 123 9.38 13.94 -21.53
N LEU A 124 10.18 13.03 -20.98
CA LEU A 124 11.52 13.34 -20.48
C LEU A 124 12.44 13.90 -21.56
N ALA A 125 12.43 13.28 -22.75
CA ALA A 125 13.23 13.76 -23.88
C ALA A 125 12.84 15.17 -24.30
N GLU A 126 11.54 15.49 -24.34
CA GLU A 126 11.06 16.84 -24.67
C GLU A 126 11.38 17.84 -23.55
N ALA A 127 11.28 17.47 -22.28
CA ALA A 127 11.66 18.32 -21.16
C ALA A 127 13.17 18.70 -21.23
N ILE A 128 14.04 17.71 -21.48
CA ILE A 128 15.48 17.96 -21.64
C ILE A 128 15.77 18.86 -22.84
N LYS A 129 15.13 18.63 -23.99
CA LYS A 129 15.24 19.51 -25.17
C LYS A 129 14.76 20.93 -24.87
N GLY A 130 13.74 21.06 -24.03
CA GLY A 130 13.21 22.35 -23.55
C GLY A 130 14.13 23.07 -22.57
N GLY A 131 15.24 22.46 -22.16
CA GLY A 131 16.22 23.05 -21.24
C GLY A 131 15.94 22.73 -19.76
N ASP A 132 14.99 21.87 -19.48
CA ASP A 132 14.77 21.36 -18.10
C ASP A 132 15.89 20.36 -17.76
N SER A 133 16.81 20.80 -16.93
CA SER A 133 17.97 20.02 -16.48
C SER A 133 18.11 20.03 -14.95
N GLU A 134 17.10 20.50 -14.24
CA GLU A 134 17.12 20.50 -12.77
C GLU A 134 16.83 19.10 -12.24
N TYR A 135 17.88 18.33 -11.98
CA TYR A 135 17.79 16.95 -11.44
C TYR A 135 18.14 16.85 -9.95
N PHE A 136 18.62 17.95 -9.36
CA PHE A 136 19.02 17.99 -7.96
C PHE A 136 18.67 19.34 -7.33
N ARG A 137 18.14 19.26 -6.13
CA ARG A 137 17.94 20.43 -5.27
C ARG A 137 18.52 20.11 -3.90
N GLU A 138 19.37 21.03 -3.42
CA GLU A 138 19.96 20.84 -2.10
C GLU A 138 18.89 20.87 -1.02
N PRO A 139 18.84 19.84 -0.15
CA PRO A 139 17.84 19.80 0.92
C PRO A 139 18.09 20.95 1.90
N ALA A 140 17.07 21.73 2.16
CA ALA A 140 17.13 22.74 3.21
C ALA A 140 17.24 22.05 4.58
N ARG A 141 17.95 22.70 5.51
CA ARG A 141 17.97 22.29 6.90
C ARG A 141 16.62 22.65 7.51
N LEU A 142 15.75 21.66 7.65
CA LEU A 142 14.37 21.88 8.03
C LEU A 142 14.13 21.54 9.50
N THR A 143 13.20 22.24 10.10
CA THR A 143 12.46 21.82 11.29
C THR A 143 10.99 21.79 10.91
N GLY A 144 10.35 20.64 11.10
CA GLY A 144 8.94 20.47 10.72
C GLY A 144 8.51 19.02 10.75
N GLU A 145 7.26 18.84 10.41
CA GLU A 145 6.62 17.52 10.32
C GLU A 145 6.02 17.35 8.93
N GLY A 146 6.16 16.16 8.38
CA GLY A 146 5.67 15.86 7.05
C GLY A 146 5.15 14.44 6.92
N THR A 147 4.22 14.27 5.99
CA THR A 147 3.70 12.97 5.61
C THR A 147 3.70 12.81 4.10
N GLY A 148 4.09 11.63 3.63
CA GLY A 148 4.06 11.27 2.23
C GLY A 148 3.33 9.96 2.00
N PHE A 149 2.55 9.92 0.93
CA PHE A 149 1.88 8.72 0.47
C PHE A 149 2.33 8.40 -0.95
N TRP A 150 2.55 7.14 -1.22
CA TRP A 150 2.92 6.67 -2.54
C TRP A 150 2.36 5.28 -2.81
N GLU A 151 2.20 4.96 -4.08
CA GLU A 151 1.93 3.59 -4.51
C GLU A 151 3.23 2.94 -4.97
N ALA A 152 3.77 2.08 -4.12
CA ALA A 152 4.90 1.23 -4.47
C ALA A 152 4.42 -0.01 -5.29
N PRO A 153 5.30 -0.77 -5.91
CA PRO A 153 4.89 -1.95 -6.69
C PRO A 153 3.99 -2.92 -5.91
N ARG A 154 4.22 -3.09 -4.63
CA ARG A 154 3.44 -3.98 -3.76
C ARG A 154 2.23 -3.32 -3.11
N GLY A 155 2.02 -2.01 -3.31
CA GLY A 155 0.83 -1.28 -2.85
C GLY A 155 1.12 -0.01 -2.06
N ALA A 156 0.17 0.36 -1.23
CA ALA A 156 0.16 1.61 -0.49
C ALA A 156 1.33 1.73 0.49
N LEU A 157 2.10 2.78 0.31
CA LEU A 157 3.24 3.16 1.14
C LEU A 157 2.93 4.48 1.86
N TYR A 158 3.24 4.54 3.13
CA TYR A 158 3.12 5.74 3.94
C TYR A 158 4.41 6.01 4.69
N HIS A 159 4.85 7.25 4.65
CA HIS A 159 5.94 7.76 5.46
C HIS A 159 5.47 9.00 6.22
N SER A 160 5.91 9.10 7.46
CA SER A 160 5.68 10.26 8.30
C SER A 160 6.94 10.52 9.10
N GLU A 161 7.40 11.77 9.11
CA GLU A 161 8.60 12.13 9.82
C GLU A 161 8.46 13.46 10.54
N LYS A 162 9.19 13.57 11.64
CA LYS A 162 9.45 14.81 12.36
C LYS A 162 10.93 15.09 12.30
N VAL A 163 11.27 16.26 11.79
CA VAL A 163 12.65 16.74 11.64
C VAL A 163 12.87 17.94 12.54
N VAL A 164 13.97 17.96 13.26
CA VAL A 164 14.40 19.08 14.08
C VAL A 164 15.85 19.42 13.73
N ASP A 165 16.12 20.64 13.31
CA ASP A 165 17.43 21.11 12.90
C ASP A 165 18.14 20.19 11.89
N GLY A 166 17.38 19.66 10.92
CA GLY A 166 17.87 18.77 9.88
C GLY A 166 18.17 17.34 10.36
N LYS A 167 17.71 16.96 11.54
CA LYS A 167 17.81 15.58 12.06
C LYS A 167 16.43 14.99 12.27
N ILE A 168 16.27 13.74 11.87
CA ILE A 168 15.04 12.98 12.10
C ILE A 168 14.92 12.68 13.59
N GLU A 169 13.86 13.16 14.20
CA GLU A 169 13.51 12.95 15.61
C GLU A 169 12.47 11.85 15.79
N GLY A 170 11.57 11.70 14.81
CA GLY A 170 10.54 10.67 14.77
C GLY A 170 10.28 10.23 13.34
N TYR A 171 10.07 8.93 13.15
CA TYR A 171 9.83 8.36 11.82
C TYR A 171 8.86 7.18 11.90
N GLN A 172 7.85 7.19 11.05
CA GLN A 172 6.90 6.10 10.90
C GLN A 172 6.81 5.68 9.44
N ILE A 173 6.90 4.39 9.21
CA ILE A 173 6.72 3.80 7.89
C ILE A 173 5.61 2.75 7.95
N ILE A 174 4.70 2.80 6.99
CA ILE A 174 3.75 1.71 6.73
C ILE A 174 4.02 1.24 5.30
N ILE A 175 4.63 0.08 5.17
CA ILE A 175 4.98 -0.51 3.88
C ILE A 175 3.82 -1.37 3.35
N PRO A 176 3.71 -1.56 2.02
CA PRO A 176 2.63 -2.35 1.43
C PRO A 176 2.51 -3.77 1.97
N SER A 177 3.64 -4.43 2.19
CA SER A 177 3.66 -5.79 2.72
C SER A 177 3.08 -5.89 4.14
N THR A 178 3.13 -4.81 4.92
CA THR A 178 2.51 -4.78 6.24
C THR A 178 0.99 -4.91 6.16
N TRP A 179 0.36 -4.34 5.13
CA TRP A 179 -1.06 -4.55 4.84
C TRP A 179 -1.33 -6.00 4.44
N ASN A 180 -0.55 -6.50 3.47
CA ASN A 180 -0.81 -7.79 2.83
C ASN A 180 -0.49 -8.99 3.73
N LEU A 181 0.39 -8.83 4.71
CA LEU A 181 0.78 -9.84 5.71
C LEU A 181 0.01 -9.67 7.02
N ALA A 182 -1.11 -8.96 7.00
CA ALA A 182 -1.92 -8.76 8.19
C ALA A 182 -2.34 -10.11 8.80
N PRO A 183 -2.14 -10.32 10.11
CA PRO A 183 -2.69 -11.48 10.81
C PRO A 183 -4.22 -11.35 10.91
N ILE A 184 -4.86 -12.41 11.41
CA ILE A 184 -6.28 -12.38 11.76
C ILE A 184 -6.52 -11.25 12.77
N ASN A 185 -7.54 -10.43 12.51
CA ASN A 185 -7.92 -9.36 13.43
C ASN A 185 -8.69 -9.89 14.65
N GLY A 186 -9.07 -8.97 15.57
CA GLY A 186 -9.82 -9.31 16.78
C GLY A 186 -11.21 -9.91 16.52
N ASP A 187 -11.81 -9.61 15.37
CA ASP A 187 -13.13 -10.10 14.97
C ASP A 187 -13.07 -11.45 14.23
N GLY A 188 -11.87 -12.03 14.07
CA GLY A 188 -11.67 -13.31 13.39
C GLY A 188 -11.59 -13.19 11.86
N GLU A 189 -11.49 -11.99 11.30
CA GLU A 189 -11.31 -11.80 9.86
C GLU A 189 -9.86 -12.05 9.46
N HIS A 190 -9.66 -12.84 8.42
CA HIS A 190 -8.34 -13.16 7.89
C HIS A 190 -7.72 -11.99 7.16
N GLY A 191 -6.40 -11.87 7.24
CA GLY A 191 -5.62 -11.01 6.37
C GLY A 191 -5.66 -11.47 4.91
N PRO A 192 -5.08 -10.66 3.98
CA PRO A 192 -5.08 -10.96 2.54
C PRO A 192 -4.32 -12.23 2.14
N LEU A 193 -3.35 -12.67 2.95
CA LEU A 193 -2.53 -13.88 2.74
C LEU A 193 -2.94 -15.02 3.63
#